data_48c4c60cef50a53c4566f9ee691c74fe
#
_entry.id   48c4c60cef50a53c4566f9ee691c74fe
#
_cell.length_a   1.000
_cell.length_b   1.000
_cell.length_c   1.000
_cell.angle_alpha   90.00
_cell.angle_beta   90.00
_cell.angle_gamma   90.00
#
_symmetry.space_group_name_H-M   'P 1'
#
loop_
_entity.id
_entity.type
_entity.pdbx_description
1 polymer ?
#
loop_
_entity_poly.entity_id
_entity_poly.type
_entity_poly.pdbx_seq_one_letter_code
_entity_poly.pdbx_strand_id
1 'polypeptide(L)'
;EIPLDIVYEDDDLAVINKAAGMMVHAGAGASDDARNRGTLVNALLHHMRSLSGVGGELRPGIVHRLDKETSGLIVVAKNDEAHRKLSAQFAAREVKKKYVALVHGWVKKDSGTLAQSISRDPVRRMKMTARLEGGRTAVTHYRVARRLDTRFGKFSLLEVKIDTGRTHQIRVHVAAMGHPVVGDTVYGAPKQARGKNAVIGLGRNFLHAAELEFRHPRTCEIVSLESELPEELREFLGKLECTKL
;
A
#
# COMPACT_ATOMS: atom_id res chain seq x y z
N GLU A 1 12.16 -16.91 -11.88
CA GLU A 1 11.65 -17.36 -10.55
C GLU A 1 11.84 -16.23 -9.54
N ILE A 2 10.73 -15.74 -8.94
CA ILE A 2 10.75 -14.71 -7.90
C ILE A 2 9.96 -15.27 -6.73
N PRO A 3 10.55 -15.43 -5.53
CA PRO A 3 9.86 -15.97 -4.38
C PRO A 3 8.60 -15.17 -4.03
N LEU A 4 7.51 -15.87 -3.71
CA LEU A 4 6.25 -15.29 -3.24
C LEU A 4 5.93 -15.81 -1.83
N ASP A 5 5.54 -14.91 -0.96
CA ASP A 5 4.96 -15.23 0.35
C ASP A 5 3.45 -15.37 0.17
N ILE A 6 2.97 -16.59 -0.06
CA ILE A 6 1.55 -16.92 -0.27
C ILE A 6 0.92 -17.19 1.09
N VAL A 7 0.04 -16.28 1.55
CA VAL A 7 -0.62 -16.36 2.86
C VAL A 7 -1.89 -17.22 2.79
N TYR A 8 -2.54 -17.23 1.63
CA TYR A 8 -3.75 -18.03 1.37
C TYR A 8 -3.80 -18.41 -0.10
N GLU A 9 -4.21 -19.63 -0.41
CA GLU A 9 -4.43 -20.07 -1.78
C GLU A 9 -5.47 -21.18 -1.84
N ASP A 10 -6.36 -21.10 -2.85
CA ASP A 10 -7.29 -22.15 -3.25
C ASP A 10 -7.44 -22.20 -4.79
N ASP A 11 -8.51 -22.80 -5.30
CA ASP A 11 -8.75 -22.91 -6.75
C ASP A 11 -9.17 -21.58 -7.39
N ASP A 12 -9.69 -20.62 -6.62
CA ASP A 12 -10.28 -19.38 -7.11
C ASP A 12 -9.37 -18.18 -7.00
N LEU A 13 -8.59 -18.11 -5.94
CA LEU A 13 -7.77 -16.94 -5.62
C LEU A 13 -6.51 -17.31 -4.83
N ALA A 14 -5.59 -16.35 -4.76
CA ALA A 14 -4.53 -16.38 -3.78
C ALA A 14 -4.37 -15.00 -3.13
N VAL A 15 -3.88 -14.97 -1.88
CA VAL A 15 -3.48 -13.75 -1.19
C VAL A 15 -1.99 -13.81 -0.94
N ILE A 16 -1.30 -12.78 -1.40
CA ILE A 16 0.15 -12.67 -1.35
C ILE A 16 0.53 -11.58 -0.35
N ASN A 17 1.46 -11.84 0.54
CA ASN A 17 2.13 -10.82 1.31
C ASN A 17 3.27 -10.23 0.46
N LYS A 18 2.94 -9.19 -0.32
CA LYS A 18 3.86 -8.61 -1.29
C LYS A 18 5.02 -7.90 -0.58
N ALA A 19 6.25 -8.22 -0.97
CA ALA A 19 7.42 -7.48 -0.53
C ALA A 19 7.42 -6.03 -1.05
N ALA A 20 8.08 -5.14 -0.32
CA ALA A 20 8.40 -3.81 -0.83
C ALA A 20 9.45 -3.89 -1.95
N GLY A 21 9.51 -2.86 -2.80
CA GLY A 21 10.41 -2.85 -3.97
C GLY A 21 9.86 -3.58 -5.19
N MET A 22 8.82 -4.44 -5.03
CA MET A 22 8.17 -5.17 -6.12
C MET A 22 6.97 -4.39 -6.66
N MET A 23 6.97 -4.07 -7.96
CA MET A 23 5.79 -3.55 -8.66
C MET A 23 4.74 -4.65 -8.81
N VAL A 24 3.46 -4.29 -8.74
CA VAL A 24 2.37 -5.26 -8.99
C VAL A 24 2.36 -5.67 -10.47
N HIS A 25 2.40 -4.71 -11.36
CA HIS A 25 2.46 -4.91 -12.82
C HIS A 25 3.20 -3.75 -13.48
N ALA A 26 3.71 -3.93 -14.67
CA ALA A 26 4.32 -2.86 -15.45
C ALA A 26 3.26 -1.80 -15.83
N GLY A 27 3.61 -0.52 -15.71
CA GLY A 27 2.76 0.59 -16.13
C GLY A 27 2.72 0.74 -17.66
N ALA A 28 1.65 1.34 -18.18
CA ALA A 28 1.62 1.76 -19.58
C ALA A 28 2.77 2.75 -19.85
N GLY A 29 3.63 2.46 -20.83
CA GLY A 29 4.80 3.28 -21.19
C GLY A 29 6.14 2.81 -20.60
N ALA A 30 6.18 1.73 -19.79
CA ALA A 30 7.45 1.11 -19.44
C ALA A 30 8.12 0.52 -20.70
N SER A 31 9.47 0.51 -20.74
CA SER A 31 10.21 -0.21 -21.79
C SER A 31 9.88 -1.71 -21.71
N ASP A 32 9.99 -2.43 -22.83
CA ASP A 32 9.64 -3.85 -22.89
C ASP A 32 10.40 -4.70 -21.86
N ASP A 33 11.66 -4.37 -21.58
CA ASP A 33 12.45 -5.00 -20.53
C ASP A 33 11.91 -4.76 -19.11
N ALA A 34 11.46 -3.54 -18.81
CA ALA A 34 10.88 -3.22 -17.50
C ALA A 34 9.47 -3.80 -17.32
N ARG A 35 8.73 -4.04 -18.42
CA ARG A 35 7.39 -4.68 -18.37
C ARG A 35 7.47 -6.15 -18.04
N ASN A 36 8.57 -6.79 -18.39
CA ASN A 36 8.68 -8.24 -18.38
C ASN A 36 9.56 -8.78 -17.25
N ARG A 37 10.04 -7.94 -16.32
CA ARG A 37 10.95 -8.41 -15.26
C ARG A 37 10.62 -7.84 -13.88
N GLY A 38 10.60 -8.71 -12.87
CA GLY A 38 10.59 -8.31 -11.45
C GLY A 38 9.25 -7.80 -10.92
N THR A 39 8.12 -8.01 -11.61
CA THR A 39 6.80 -7.64 -11.11
C THR A 39 6.12 -8.81 -10.39
N LEU A 40 5.11 -8.52 -9.56
CA LEU A 40 4.27 -9.56 -8.97
C LEU A 40 3.61 -10.43 -10.05
N VAL A 41 3.16 -9.82 -11.16
CA VAL A 41 2.59 -10.58 -12.29
C VAL A 41 3.60 -11.59 -12.86
N ASN A 42 4.88 -11.22 -13.01
CA ASN A 42 5.89 -12.19 -13.47
C ASN A 42 6.06 -13.35 -12.49
N ALA A 43 6.11 -13.06 -11.19
CA ALA A 43 6.19 -14.09 -10.16
C ALA A 43 4.96 -15.01 -10.17
N LEU A 44 3.74 -14.42 -10.27
CA LEU A 44 2.49 -15.19 -10.34
C LEU A 44 2.43 -16.10 -11.57
N LEU A 45 2.85 -15.61 -12.74
CA LEU A 45 2.90 -16.42 -13.98
C LEU A 45 3.88 -17.59 -13.88
N HIS A 46 4.93 -17.48 -13.07
CA HIS A 46 5.87 -18.57 -12.83
C HIS A 46 5.32 -19.61 -11.83
N HIS A 47 4.69 -19.14 -10.75
CA HIS A 47 4.25 -20.00 -9.63
C HIS A 47 2.86 -20.62 -9.82
N MET A 48 1.95 -19.93 -10.54
CA MET A 48 0.56 -20.35 -10.66
C MET A 48 0.26 -20.96 -12.02
N ARG A 49 -0.43 -22.12 -12.00
CA ARG A 49 -0.85 -22.83 -13.23
C ARG A 49 -1.93 -22.08 -14.00
N SER A 50 -2.74 -21.29 -13.32
CA SER A 50 -3.82 -20.51 -13.92
C SER A 50 -3.94 -19.14 -13.25
N LEU A 51 -4.21 -18.13 -14.05
CA LEU A 51 -4.56 -16.77 -13.63
C LEU A 51 -5.67 -16.26 -14.54
N SER A 52 -6.58 -15.46 -13.98
CA SER A 52 -7.64 -14.85 -14.78
C SER A 52 -7.08 -13.93 -15.86
N GLY A 53 -7.59 -14.06 -17.08
CA GLY A 53 -7.29 -13.20 -18.23
C GLY A 53 -8.12 -11.91 -18.29
N VAL A 54 -9.14 -11.73 -17.46
CA VAL A 54 -10.05 -10.56 -17.48
C VAL A 54 -9.32 -9.23 -17.38
N GLY A 55 -8.21 -9.16 -16.65
CA GLY A 55 -7.35 -7.95 -16.55
C GLY A 55 -6.54 -7.63 -17.82
N GLY A 56 -6.59 -8.49 -18.84
CA GLY A 56 -5.77 -8.45 -20.04
C GLY A 56 -4.35 -9.01 -19.82
N GLU A 57 -3.60 -9.16 -20.89
CA GLU A 57 -2.27 -9.81 -20.89
C GLU A 57 -1.24 -9.20 -19.93
N LEU A 58 -1.37 -7.90 -19.66
CA LEU A 58 -0.44 -7.18 -18.79
C LEU A 58 -0.79 -7.29 -17.28
N ARG A 59 -1.98 -7.81 -16.94
CA ARG A 59 -2.49 -7.81 -15.56
C ARG A 59 -3.29 -9.07 -15.23
N PRO A 60 -2.83 -10.27 -15.61
CA PRO A 60 -3.58 -11.49 -15.31
C PRO A 60 -3.78 -11.61 -13.80
N GLY A 61 -5.02 -11.89 -13.40
CA GLY A 61 -5.41 -12.07 -12.01
C GLY A 61 -5.46 -10.82 -11.12
N ILE A 62 -5.04 -9.64 -11.59
CA ILE A 62 -4.92 -8.43 -10.78
C ILE A 62 -6.24 -7.69 -10.67
N VAL A 63 -6.86 -7.70 -9.48
CA VAL A 63 -8.13 -7.01 -9.16
C VAL A 63 -7.92 -5.68 -8.42
N HIS A 64 -6.77 -5.49 -7.75
CA HIS A 64 -6.35 -4.23 -7.13
C HIS A 64 -4.83 -4.12 -7.11
N ARG A 65 -4.30 -3.05 -6.52
CA ARG A 65 -2.85 -2.85 -6.51
C ARG A 65 -2.33 -2.22 -5.22
N LEU A 66 -1.06 -2.49 -4.93
CA LEU A 66 -0.23 -1.77 -3.98
C LEU A 66 0.85 -0.98 -4.75
N ASP A 67 1.35 0.09 -4.15
CA ASP A 67 2.51 0.81 -4.69
C ASP A 67 3.77 -0.07 -4.62
N LYS A 68 4.78 0.25 -5.43
CA LYS A 68 6.05 -0.49 -5.47
C LYS A 68 6.66 -0.67 -4.08
N GLU A 69 6.77 0.43 -3.32
CA GLU A 69 7.40 0.47 -2.01
C GLU A 69 6.43 0.14 -0.84
N THR A 70 5.17 -0.18 -1.13
CA THR A 70 4.21 -0.64 -0.13
C THR A 70 4.25 -2.16 -0.05
N SER A 71 4.46 -2.70 1.16
CA SER A 71 4.38 -4.13 1.45
C SER A 71 2.99 -4.54 1.93
N GLY A 72 2.73 -5.85 2.00
CA GLY A 72 1.54 -6.42 2.63
C GLY A 72 0.56 -7.08 1.67
N LEU A 73 -0.64 -7.30 2.15
CA LEU A 73 -1.63 -8.20 1.55
C LEU A 73 -2.21 -7.67 0.23
N ILE A 74 -2.16 -8.51 -0.79
CA ILE A 74 -2.79 -8.32 -2.10
C ILE A 74 -3.49 -9.60 -2.53
N VAL A 75 -4.77 -9.53 -2.92
CA VAL A 75 -5.52 -10.66 -3.46
C VAL A 75 -5.44 -10.68 -4.99
N VAL A 76 -5.28 -11.87 -5.55
CA VAL A 76 -5.24 -12.15 -6.98
C VAL A 76 -6.24 -13.24 -7.35
N ALA A 77 -6.84 -13.15 -8.53
CA ALA A 77 -7.83 -14.11 -9.02
C ALA A 77 -7.18 -15.16 -9.92
N LYS A 78 -7.44 -16.45 -9.68
CA LYS A 78 -6.93 -17.56 -10.48
C LYS A 78 -7.81 -17.91 -11.67
N ASN A 79 -9.08 -17.51 -11.65
CA ASN A 79 -10.03 -17.71 -12.74
C ASN A 79 -10.92 -16.48 -12.96
N ASP A 80 -11.60 -16.44 -14.10
CA ASP A 80 -12.38 -15.28 -14.55
C ASP A 80 -13.62 -15.02 -13.71
N GLU A 81 -14.25 -16.04 -13.15
CA GLU A 81 -15.41 -15.89 -12.28
C GLU A 81 -15.00 -15.19 -10.96
N ALA A 82 -13.94 -15.69 -10.32
CA ALA A 82 -13.38 -15.08 -9.13
C ALA A 82 -12.95 -13.63 -9.40
N HIS A 83 -12.34 -13.36 -10.57
CA HIS A 83 -11.91 -12.01 -10.95
C HIS A 83 -13.12 -11.04 -11.01
N ARG A 84 -14.20 -11.43 -11.69
CA ARG A 84 -15.40 -10.59 -11.81
C ARG A 84 -16.02 -10.30 -10.45
N LYS A 85 -16.18 -11.35 -9.61
CA LYS A 85 -16.78 -11.22 -8.27
C LYS A 85 -15.91 -10.37 -7.33
N LEU A 86 -14.60 -10.58 -7.29
CA LEU A 86 -13.68 -9.76 -6.50
C LEU A 86 -13.68 -8.31 -7.00
N SER A 87 -13.61 -8.09 -8.31
CA SER A 87 -13.66 -6.75 -8.88
C SER A 87 -14.96 -6.01 -8.54
N ALA A 88 -16.10 -6.72 -8.51
CA ALA A 88 -17.38 -6.16 -8.08
C ALA A 88 -17.34 -5.71 -6.61
N GLN A 89 -16.78 -6.53 -5.71
CA GLN A 89 -16.62 -6.17 -4.30
C GLN A 89 -15.71 -4.93 -4.12
N PHE A 90 -14.61 -4.83 -4.88
CA PHE A 90 -13.76 -3.62 -4.88
C PHE A 90 -14.52 -2.40 -5.39
N ALA A 91 -15.32 -2.53 -6.45
CA ALA A 91 -16.13 -1.45 -6.99
C ALA A 91 -17.23 -1.00 -6.02
N ALA A 92 -17.88 -1.94 -5.34
CA ALA A 92 -18.88 -1.70 -4.30
C ALA A 92 -18.30 -1.22 -2.96
N ARG A 93 -16.96 -1.21 -2.81
CA ARG A 93 -16.25 -0.84 -1.56
C ARG A 93 -16.55 -1.78 -0.38
N GLU A 94 -16.84 -3.02 -0.67
CA GLU A 94 -17.11 -4.07 0.32
C GLU A 94 -15.84 -4.68 0.90
N VAL A 95 -14.72 -4.58 0.15
CA VAL A 95 -13.41 -5.08 0.60
C VAL A 95 -12.82 -4.12 1.65
N LYS A 96 -12.61 -4.64 2.86
CA LYS A 96 -11.97 -3.87 3.94
C LYS A 96 -10.46 -4.00 3.85
N LYS A 97 -9.77 -2.87 3.92
CA LYS A 97 -8.30 -2.77 3.85
C LYS A 97 -7.80 -1.89 4.97
N LYS A 98 -6.89 -2.41 5.78
CA LYS A 98 -6.24 -1.65 6.83
C LYS A 98 -4.74 -1.62 6.60
N TYR A 99 -4.17 -0.44 6.74
CA TYR A 99 -2.75 -0.20 6.57
C TYR A 99 -2.16 0.33 7.87
N VAL A 100 -0.87 0.08 8.06
CA VAL A 100 -0.06 0.74 9.08
C VAL A 100 0.88 1.70 8.39
N ALA A 101 0.88 2.96 8.84
CA ALA A 101 1.73 4.01 8.31
C ALA A 101 2.43 4.76 9.44
N LEU A 102 3.73 5.01 9.30
CA LEU A 102 4.44 5.94 10.16
C LEU A 102 4.61 7.27 9.41
N VAL A 103 4.20 8.38 10.04
CA VAL A 103 4.27 9.71 9.43
C VAL A 103 5.11 10.66 10.27
N HIS A 104 5.69 11.67 9.61
CA HIS A 104 6.44 12.74 10.29
C HIS A 104 5.50 13.68 11.05
N GLY A 105 5.91 14.07 12.24
CA GLY A 105 5.19 14.98 13.12
C GLY A 105 4.10 14.32 13.95
N TRP A 106 3.56 15.09 14.90
CA TRP A 106 2.40 14.64 15.68
C TRP A 106 1.10 15.04 14.99
N VAL A 107 0.34 14.07 14.57
CA VAL A 107 -1.04 14.26 14.13
C VAL A 107 -1.87 14.64 15.36
N LYS A 108 -2.42 15.86 15.37
CA LYS A 108 -3.09 16.43 16.57
C LYS A 108 -4.36 15.68 16.94
N LYS A 109 -5.22 15.40 15.95
CA LYS A 109 -6.48 14.68 16.15
C LYS A 109 -6.22 13.18 16.24
N ASP A 110 -6.85 12.49 17.19
CA ASP A 110 -6.69 11.04 17.38
C ASP A 110 -7.24 10.21 16.23
N SER A 111 -8.21 10.74 15.51
CA SER A 111 -8.77 10.12 14.30
C SER A 111 -9.32 11.19 13.36
N GLY A 112 -9.53 10.79 12.10
CA GLY A 112 -10.12 11.68 11.11
C GLY A 112 -10.38 11.03 9.78
N THR A 113 -11.08 11.75 8.92
CA THR A 113 -11.37 11.35 7.54
C THR A 113 -10.83 12.41 6.58
N LEU A 114 -10.11 11.96 5.56
CA LEU A 114 -9.56 12.74 4.48
C LEU A 114 -10.33 12.38 3.21
N ALA A 115 -11.17 13.31 2.73
CA ALA A 115 -12.08 13.08 1.59
C ALA A 115 -11.74 13.99 0.40
N GLN A 116 -10.46 14.21 0.15
CA GLN A 116 -9.99 15.05 -0.94
C GLN A 116 -9.85 14.22 -2.23
N SER A 117 -10.35 14.78 -3.34
CA SER A 117 -10.18 14.16 -4.66
C SER A 117 -8.71 14.11 -5.07
N ILE A 118 -8.31 13.03 -5.74
CA ILE A 118 -6.93 12.82 -6.18
C ILE A 118 -6.87 12.88 -7.70
N SER A 119 -5.97 13.69 -8.22
CA SER A 119 -5.63 13.81 -9.64
C SER A 119 -4.13 13.61 -9.86
N ARG A 120 -3.71 13.46 -11.11
CA ARG A 120 -2.30 13.46 -11.47
C ARG A 120 -1.75 14.89 -11.39
N ASP A 121 -0.56 15.04 -10.81
CA ASP A 121 0.14 16.33 -10.80
C ASP A 121 0.50 16.73 -12.25
N PRO A 122 0.08 17.92 -12.74
CA PRO A 122 0.29 18.32 -14.12
C PRO A 122 1.77 18.59 -14.45
N VAL A 123 2.57 18.97 -13.45
CA VAL A 123 3.99 19.29 -13.61
C VAL A 123 4.86 18.05 -13.38
N ARG A 124 4.55 17.29 -12.33
CA ARG A 124 5.34 16.12 -11.92
C ARG A 124 4.56 14.84 -12.17
N ARG A 125 4.62 14.31 -13.39
CA ARG A 125 3.84 13.13 -13.84
C ARG A 125 3.93 11.89 -12.95
N MET A 126 5.00 11.76 -12.16
CA MET A 126 5.17 10.67 -11.19
C MET A 126 4.41 10.89 -9.88
N LYS A 127 3.85 12.08 -9.67
CA LYS A 127 3.09 12.45 -8.48
C LYS A 127 1.58 12.45 -8.73
N MET A 128 0.86 12.22 -7.64
CA MET A 128 -0.55 12.53 -7.51
C MET A 128 -0.72 13.76 -6.61
N THR A 129 -1.83 14.44 -6.69
CA THR A 129 -2.14 15.60 -5.86
C THR A 129 -3.57 15.56 -5.37
N ALA A 130 -3.81 16.06 -4.15
CA ALA A 130 -5.13 16.28 -3.57
C ALA A 130 -5.53 17.77 -3.56
N ARG A 131 -4.80 18.62 -4.28
CA ARG A 131 -4.97 20.09 -4.25
C ARG A 131 -5.73 20.65 -5.45
N LEU A 132 -5.99 19.82 -6.47
CA LEU A 132 -6.64 20.27 -7.70
C LEU A 132 -8.10 19.82 -7.75
N GLU A 133 -8.96 20.66 -8.30
CA GLU A 133 -10.32 20.29 -8.65
C GLU A 133 -10.37 19.28 -9.80
N GLY A 134 -11.48 18.53 -9.93
CA GLY A 134 -11.69 17.57 -11.03
C GLY A 134 -10.99 16.23 -10.86
N GLY A 135 -10.40 15.93 -9.70
CA GLY A 135 -9.82 14.63 -9.39
C GLY A 135 -10.86 13.53 -9.14
N ARG A 136 -10.40 12.29 -9.01
CA ARG A 136 -11.26 11.16 -8.63
C ARG A 136 -11.47 11.15 -7.12
N THR A 137 -12.71 10.99 -6.68
CA THR A 137 -13.06 10.86 -5.26
C THR A 137 -12.18 9.84 -4.55
N ALA A 138 -11.63 10.25 -3.41
CA ALA A 138 -10.79 9.41 -2.57
C ALA A 138 -11.14 9.65 -1.10
N VAL A 139 -11.31 8.56 -0.34
CA VAL A 139 -11.66 8.61 1.09
C VAL A 139 -10.69 7.74 1.87
N THR A 140 -10.03 8.35 2.85
CA THR A 140 -9.06 7.74 3.76
C THR A 140 -9.43 8.09 5.19
N HIS A 141 -9.59 7.07 6.02
CA HIS A 141 -9.81 7.22 7.47
C HIS A 141 -8.53 6.87 8.20
N TYR A 142 -8.18 7.63 9.22
CA TYR A 142 -7.02 7.31 10.06
C TYR A 142 -7.39 7.33 11.54
N ARG A 143 -6.66 6.56 12.32
CA ARG A 143 -6.60 6.57 13.76
C ARG A 143 -5.13 6.61 14.19
N VAL A 144 -4.79 7.48 15.11
CA VAL A 144 -3.45 7.54 15.71
C VAL A 144 -3.32 6.41 16.71
N ALA A 145 -2.50 5.41 16.40
CA ALA A 145 -2.19 4.33 17.31
C ALA A 145 -1.19 4.78 18.39
N ARG A 146 -0.16 5.52 17.98
CA ARG A 146 0.87 6.05 18.90
C ARG A 146 1.44 7.37 18.40
N ARG A 147 1.82 8.25 19.34
CA ARG A 147 2.67 9.42 19.09
C ARG A 147 4.03 9.19 19.70
N LEU A 148 5.06 9.39 18.92
CA LEU A 148 6.45 9.16 19.33
C LEU A 148 7.17 10.52 19.42
N ASP A 149 7.78 10.80 20.57
CA ASP A 149 8.73 11.88 20.74
C ASP A 149 10.11 11.26 20.89
N THR A 150 10.99 11.53 19.95
CA THR A 150 12.28 10.84 19.84
C THR A 150 13.39 11.85 19.59
N ARG A 151 14.64 11.45 19.81
CA ARG A 151 15.80 12.28 19.43
C ARG A 151 15.86 12.64 17.95
N PHE A 152 15.11 11.95 17.08
CA PHE A 152 15.06 12.20 15.64
C PHE A 152 13.87 13.09 15.24
N GLY A 153 13.08 13.54 16.22
CA GLY A 153 11.89 14.34 16.04
C GLY A 153 10.60 13.59 16.41
N LYS A 154 9.50 14.19 16.02
CA LYS A 154 8.15 13.71 16.35
C LYS A 154 7.60 12.86 15.21
N PHE A 155 6.93 11.77 15.56
CA PHE A 155 6.27 10.87 14.61
C PHE A 155 4.90 10.45 15.11
N SER A 156 4.04 10.00 14.21
CA SER A 156 2.77 9.35 14.54
C SER A 156 2.64 8.04 13.79
N LEU A 157 2.37 6.96 14.53
CA LEU A 157 1.99 5.68 13.95
C LEU A 157 0.48 5.67 13.75
N LEU A 158 0.05 5.46 12.51
CA LEU A 158 -1.34 5.50 12.11
C LEU A 158 -1.84 4.12 11.69
N GLU A 159 -3.04 3.79 12.10
CA GLU A 159 -3.88 2.80 11.43
C GLU A 159 -4.73 3.54 10.40
N VAL A 160 -4.72 3.06 9.17
CA VAL A 160 -5.37 3.74 8.04
C VAL A 160 -6.31 2.77 7.34
N LYS A 161 -7.58 3.16 7.15
CA LYS A 161 -8.57 2.46 6.32
C LYS A 161 -8.87 3.28 5.08
N ILE A 162 -9.09 2.62 3.95
CA ILE A 162 -9.41 3.29 2.69
C ILE A 162 -10.66 2.70 2.06
N ASP A 163 -11.63 3.54 1.70
CA ASP A 163 -12.83 3.15 0.97
C ASP A 163 -12.57 3.06 -0.53
N THR A 164 -11.59 3.81 -1.01
CA THR A 164 -11.17 3.88 -2.41
C THR A 164 -9.71 3.46 -2.54
N GLY A 165 -9.26 3.08 -3.74
CA GLY A 165 -7.89 2.64 -4.01
C GLY A 165 -7.22 3.46 -5.12
N ARG A 166 -7.05 4.77 -4.95
CA ARG A 166 -6.37 5.63 -5.93
C ARG A 166 -4.85 5.49 -5.81
N THR A 167 -4.16 5.73 -6.91
CA THR A 167 -2.69 5.72 -6.92
C THR A 167 -2.15 6.65 -5.85
N HIS A 168 -1.24 6.15 -5.00
CA HIS A 168 -0.59 6.87 -3.90
C HIS A 168 -1.56 7.47 -2.87
N GLN A 169 -2.81 6.99 -2.76
CA GLN A 169 -3.88 7.66 -2.02
C GLN A 169 -3.49 8.03 -0.58
N ILE A 170 -3.07 7.07 0.24
CA ILE A 170 -2.69 7.31 1.64
C ILE A 170 -1.56 8.33 1.69
N ARG A 171 -0.53 8.14 0.88
CA ARG A 171 0.68 8.97 0.81
C ARG A 171 0.35 10.43 0.48
N VAL A 172 -0.51 10.65 -0.52
CA VAL A 172 -0.97 11.98 -0.92
C VAL A 172 -1.78 12.65 0.18
N HIS A 173 -2.74 11.92 0.76
CA HIS A 173 -3.64 12.45 1.78
C HIS A 173 -2.90 12.87 3.04
N VAL A 174 -2.02 12.01 3.59
CA VAL A 174 -1.29 12.35 4.82
C VAL A 174 -0.23 13.44 4.56
N ALA A 175 0.37 13.49 3.37
CA ALA A 175 1.25 14.57 2.98
C ALA A 175 0.50 15.92 2.83
N ALA A 176 -0.71 15.91 2.26
CA ALA A 176 -1.57 17.11 2.18
C ALA A 176 -1.98 17.63 3.57
N MET A 177 -2.08 16.75 4.56
CA MET A 177 -2.32 17.07 5.96
C MET A 177 -1.07 17.62 6.67
N GLY A 178 0.09 17.67 6.00
CA GLY A 178 1.37 18.12 6.57
C GLY A 178 2.20 17.02 7.25
N HIS A 179 1.78 15.77 7.13
CA HIS A 179 2.40 14.61 7.78
C HIS A 179 2.82 13.55 6.76
N PRO A 180 3.87 13.77 5.94
CA PRO A 180 4.29 12.80 4.93
C PRO A 180 4.73 11.48 5.56
N VAL A 181 4.48 10.37 4.86
CA VAL A 181 4.93 9.03 5.29
C VAL A 181 6.45 9.00 5.40
N VAL A 182 6.99 8.42 6.45
CA VAL A 182 8.44 8.26 6.65
C VAL A 182 9.04 7.49 5.47
N GLY A 183 10.15 8.00 4.93
CA GLY A 183 10.82 7.44 3.74
C GLY A 183 10.20 7.85 2.40
N ASP A 184 9.06 8.55 2.39
CA ASP A 184 8.40 8.98 1.17
C ASP A 184 8.92 10.32 0.64
N THR A 185 10.10 10.30 0.03
CA THR A 185 10.73 11.49 -0.54
C THR A 185 9.94 12.09 -1.70
N VAL A 186 9.08 11.31 -2.36
CA VAL A 186 8.20 11.80 -3.44
C VAL A 186 7.23 12.83 -2.90
N TYR A 187 6.69 12.62 -1.69
CA TYR A 187 5.71 13.52 -1.06
C TYR A 187 6.30 14.39 0.05
N GLY A 188 7.61 14.58 0.07
CA GLY A 188 8.28 15.61 0.88
C GLY A 188 8.78 15.12 2.23
N ALA A 189 8.79 13.82 2.50
CA ALA A 189 9.51 13.31 3.65
C ALA A 189 11.03 13.51 3.46
N PRO A 190 11.77 13.86 4.52
CA PRO A 190 13.21 13.88 4.46
C PRO A 190 13.76 12.46 4.21
N LYS A 191 14.86 12.34 3.45
CA LYS A 191 15.54 11.05 3.25
C LYS A 191 15.96 10.42 4.57
N GLN A 192 16.35 11.27 5.53
CA GLN A 192 16.83 10.87 6.84
C GLN A 192 16.30 11.84 7.89
N ALA A 193 15.90 11.32 9.04
CA ALA A 193 15.65 12.12 10.21
C ALA A 193 16.96 12.31 11.00
N ARG A 194 17.23 13.53 11.44
CA ARG A 194 18.48 13.90 12.13
C ARG A 194 18.19 14.19 13.59
N GLY A 195 18.86 13.48 14.47
CA GLY A 195 18.98 13.78 15.89
C GLY A 195 20.27 14.54 16.18
N LYS A 196 20.50 14.92 17.44
CA LYS A 196 21.65 15.70 17.87
C LYS A 196 23.01 15.08 17.47
N ASN A 197 23.14 13.75 17.57
CA ASN A 197 24.37 13.00 17.26
C ASN A 197 24.10 11.71 16.48
N ALA A 198 22.96 11.62 15.79
CA ALA A 198 22.60 10.43 15.06
C ALA A 198 21.67 10.75 13.89
N VAL A 199 21.68 9.88 12.89
CA VAL A 199 20.83 9.96 11.71
C VAL A 199 20.13 8.62 11.54
N ILE A 200 18.85 8.66 11.22
CA ILE A 200 18.08 7.48 10.88
C ILE A 200 17.36 7.68 9.55
N GLY A 201 17.36 6.68 8.70
CA GLY A 201 16.66 6.70 7.41
C GLY A 201 16.03 5.35 7.10
N LEU A 202 15.00 5.39 6.29
CA LEU A 202 14.33 4.21 5.76
C LEU A 202 14.41 4.26 4.24
N GLY A 203 14.85 3.18 3.60
CA GLY A 203 15.03 3.09 2.16
C GLY A 203 13.74 3.02 1.35
N ARG A 204 12.59 2.94 2.03
CA ARG A 204 11.24 2.80 1.45
C ARG A 204 10.21 3.59 2.28
N ASN A 205 8.97 3.64 1.77
CA ASN A 205 7.85 4.20 2.54
C ASN A 205 7.50 3.31 3.74
N PHE A 206 7.34 3.87 4.92
CA PHE A 206 6.77 3.16 6.06
C PHE A 206 5.25 3.02 5.88
N LEU A 207 4.87 2.14 4.96
CA LEU A 207 3.47 1.85 4.63
C LEU A 207 3.33 0.36 4.35
N HIS A 208 2.38 -0.28 5.05
CA HIS A 208 2.15 -1.71 5.01
C HIS A 208 0.65 -2.03 4.99
N ALA A 209 0.19 -2.85 4.04
CA ALA A 209 -1.18 -3.35 3.96
C ALA A 209 -1.33 -4.52 4.93
N ALA A 210 -1.73 -4.22 6.18
CA ALA A 210 -1.69 -5.15 7.30
C ALA A 210 -2.92 -6.06 7.37
N GLU A 211 -4.10 -5.61 6.92
CA GLU A 211 -5.32 -6.41 6.99
C GLU A 211 -6.08 -6.31 5.66
N LEU A 212 -6.64 -7.46 5.25
CA LEU A 212 -7.50 -7.58 4.09
C LEU A 212 -8.68 -8.48 4.41
N GLU A 213 -9.91 -7.97 4.25
CA GLU A 213 -11.14 -8.73 4.45
C GLU A 213 -12.04 -8.60 3.24
N PHE A 214 -12.54 -9.71 2.73
CA PHE A 214 -13.45 -9.79 1.57
C PHE A 214 -14.32 -11.04 1.66
N ARG A 215 -15.37 -11.12 0.82
CA ARG A 215 -16.15 -12.35 0.66
C ARG A 215 -15.50 -13.26 -0.37
N HIS A 216 -15.34 -14.52 -0.01
CA HIS A 216 -14.84 -15.52 -0.96
C HIS A 216 -15.76 -15.62 -2.19
N PRO A 217 -15.22 -15.57 -3.44
CA PRO A 217 -16.04 -15.47 -4.64
C PRO A 217 -16.94 -16.68 -4.90
N ARG A 218 -16.59 -17.87 -4.40
CA ARG A 218 -17.39 -19.11 -4.56
C ARG A 218 -18.26 -19.38 -3.34
N THR A 219 -17.67 -19.42 -2.15
CA THR A 219 -18.37 -19.84 -0.91
C THR A 219 -19.17 -18.72 -0.26
N CYS A 220 -18.92 -17.46 -0.62
CA CYS A 220 -19.48 -16.26 0.01
C CYS A 220 -19.12 -16.08 1.50
N GLU A 221 -18.26 -16.92 2.06
CA GLU A 221 -17.72 -16.77 3.42
C GLU A 221 -16.79 -15.57 3.52
N ILE A 222 -16.66 -15.00 4.72
CA ILE A 222 -15.71 -13.93 4.98
C ILE A 222 -14.31 -14.52 5.11
N VAL A 223 -13.41 -14.05 4.27
CA VAL A 223 -11.97 -14.28 4.37
C VAL A 223 -11.35 -13.04 5.01
N SER A 224 -10.75 -13.21 6.18
CA SER A 224 -10.06 -12.14 6.91
C SER A 224 -8.62 -12.56 7.18
N LEU A 225 -7.68 -11.79 6.66
CA LEU A 225 -6.25 -12.10 6.73
C LEU A 225 -5.47 -10.91 7.29
N GLU A 226 -4.44 -11.22 8.06
CA GLU A 226 -3.54 -10.25 8.67
C GLU A 226 -2.10 -10.55 8.27
N SER A 227 -1.30 -9.51 8.16
CA SER A 227 0.15 -9.58 7.94
C SER A 227 0.85 -8.65 8.93
N GLU A 228 1.79 -9.18 9.66
CA GLU A 228 2.62 -8.40 10.57
C GLU A 228 3.52 -7.41 9.80
N LEU A 229 3.92 -6.34 10.48
CA LEU A 229 4.93 -5.43 9.93
C LEU A 229 6.19 -6.22 9.55
N PRO A 230 6.74 -6.01 8.34
CA PRO A 230 8.03 -6.57 7.96
C PRO A 230 9.13 -6.20 8.95
N GLU A 231 10.12 -7.08 9.10
CA GLU A 231 11.21 -6.92 10.06
C GLU A 231 11.90 -5.57 9.97
N GLU A 232 12.19 -5.11 8.75
CA GLU A 232 12.81 -3.79 8.53
C GLU A 232 11.99 -2.61 9.09
N LEU A 233 10.65 -2.69 9.04
CA LEU A 233 9.77 -1.66 9.60
C LEU A 233 9.69 -1.79 11.12
N ARG A 234 9.67 -3.02 11.66
CA ARG A 234 9.71 -3.27 13.11
C ARG A 234 11.00 -2.77 13.72
N GLU A 235 12.14 -3.10 13.09
CA GLU A 235 13.45 -2.61 13.53
C GLU A 235 13.55 -1.09 13.49
N PHE A 236 13.08 -0.46 12.41
CA PHE A 236 13.07 1.00 12.30
C PHE A 236 12.26 1.63 13.43
N LEU A 237 11.08 1.09 13.70
CA LEU A 237 10.21 1.55 14.80
C LEU A 237 10.89 1.37 16.16
N GLY A 238 11.49 0.21 16.40
CA GLY A 238 12.26 -0.07 17.61
C GLY A 238 13.43 0.90 17.83
N LYS A 239 14.16 1.25 16.75
CA LYS A 239 15.24 2.26 16.80
C LYS A 239 14.73 3.65 17.17
N LEU A 240 13.50 4.01 16.79
CA LEU A 240 12.89 5.26 17.22
C LEU A 240 12.48 5.23 18.70
N GLU A 241 11.99 4.09 19.20
CA GLU A 241 11.49 3.92 20.57
C GLU A 241 12.61 3.79 21.62
N CYS A 242 13.70 3.10 21.27
CA CYS A 242 14.87 2.94 22.16
C CYS A 242 15.60 4.26 22.47
N THR A 243 15.14 5.37 21.92
CA THR A 243 15.78 6.68 22.03
C THR A 243 14.89 7.71 22.68
N LYS A 244 14.15 7.30 23.72
CA LYS A 244 13.51 8.27 24.63
C LYS A 244 14.59 9.20 25.21
N LEU A 245 14.31 10.50 25.16
CA LEU A 245 15.12 11.56 25.77
C LEU A 245 15.33 11.32 27.26
#